data_1f4f9bdb12d163fe14b8d334be17dc39
#
_entry.id   1f4f9bdb12d163fe14b8d334be17dc39
#
_cell.length_a   1.000
_cell.length_b   1.000
_cell.length_c   1.000
_cell.angle_alpha   90.00
_cell.angle_beta   90.00
_cell.angle_gamma   90.00
#
_symmetry.space_group_name_H-M   'P 1'
#
loop_
_entity.id
_entity.type
_entity.pdbx_description
1 polymer ?
#
loop_
_entity_poly.entity_id
_entity_poly.type
_entity_poly.pdbx_seq_one_letter_code
_entity_poly.pdbx_strand_id
1 'polypeptide(L)'
;CDLVIAGGFAIHVIRERFSWAIVEIPITGSDIVKAIAQFRKNTNCQKIGLIGDYSNMKDIQSMSSLFNINFVVYVIDNPDQIEDMVKRAIEEGCDALISGSHANKCVIKNGFKVYSGIIENSEEAIARALNSAASLLKNMEYEASQMELLRLLAENVTDGLIFVDDRERIRIANANVGRIFPNRRP
;
A
#
# COMPACT_ATOMS: atom_id res chain seq x y z
N CYS A 1 0.60 7.31 17.76
CA CYS A 1 1.29 6.70 16.63
C CYS A 1 0.25 6.03 15.76
N ASP A 2 0.03 6.58 14.55
CA ASP A 2 -1.06 6.11 13.71
C ASP A 2 -0.49 5.15 12.64
N LEU A 3 -0.98 3.92 12.65
CA LEU A 3 -0.65 2.89 11.68
C LEU A 3 -1.94 2.42 11.02
N VAL A 4 -1.90 2.29 9.70
CA VAL A 4 -3.03 1.82 8.90
C VAL A 4 -2.61 0.59 8.10
N ILE A 5 -3.51 -0.39 8.05
CA ILE A 5 -3.38 -1.54 7.15
C ILE A 5 -4.35 -1.29 5.99
N ALA A 6 -3.85 -1.26 4.78
CA ALA A 6 -4.65 -0.98 3.59
C ALA A 6 -4.16 -1.80 2.39
N GLY A 7 -5.03 -1.96 1.40
CA GLY A 7 -4.71 -2.62 0.12
C GLY A 7 -5.16 -1.79 -1.08
N GLY A 8 -4.52 -2.00 -2.21
CA GLY A 8 -4.85 -1.35 -3.47
C GLY A 8 -4.77 0.17 -3.41
N PHE A 9 -5.64 0.85 -4.15
CA PHE A 9 -5.60 2.31 -4.28
C PHE A 9 -5.87 3.11 -3.00
N ALA A 10 -6.43 2.51 -1.95
CA ALA A 10 -6.61 3.19 -0.67
C ALA A 10 -5.28 3.72 -0.12
N ILE A 11 -4.18 3.02 -0.40
CA ILE A 11 -2.83 3.39 0.03
C ILE A 11 -2.41 4.75 -0.54
N HIS A 12 -2.67 4.99 -1.83
CA HIS A 12 -2.33 6.26 -2.49
C HIS A 12 -3.07 7.43 -1.84
N VAL A 13 -4.37 7.28 -1.62
CA VAL A 13 -5.20 8.30 -0.96
C VAL A 13 -4.72 8.60 0.45
N ILE A 14 -4.32 7.56 1.20
CA ILE A 14 -3.83 7.72 2.57
C ILE A 14 -2.47 8.44 2.57
N ARG A 15 -1.54 8.04 1.69
CA ARG A 15 -0.21 8.67 1.58
C ARG A 15 -0.26 10.15 1.21
N GLU A 16 -1.22 10.55 0.38
CA GLU A 16 -1.39 11.95 -0.01
C GLU A 16 -1.92 12.83 1.11
N ARG A 17 -2.74 12.26 2.01
CA ARG A 17 -3.46 13.03 3.03
C ARG A 17 -2.89 12.92 4.43
N PHE A 18 -2.17 11.86 4.72
CA PHE A 18 -1.74 11.52 6.07
C PHE A 18 -0.28 11.04 6.09
N SER A 19 0.44 11.45 7.14
CA SER A 19 1.81 10.95 7.41
C SER A 19 1.81 9.70 8.29
N TRP A 20 0.80 8.84 8.13
CA TRP A 20 0.69 7.61 8.91
C TRP A 20 1.61 6.52 8.41
N ALA A 21 2.02 5.61 9.29
CA ALA A 21 2.68 4.39 8.87
C ALA A 21 1.66 3.48 8.17
N ILE A 22 2.03 2.95 7.01
CA ILE A 22 1.12 2.13 6.20
C ILE A 22 1.74 0.75 6.02
N VAL A 23 0.97 -0.27 6.37
CA VAL A 23 1.25 -1.65 6.03
C VAL A 23 0.31 -2.07 4.91
N GLU A 24 0.90 -2.46 3.79
CA GLU A 24 0.14 -2.89 2.62
C GLU A 24 -0.30 -4.35 2.75
N ILE A 25 -1.58 -4.63 2.37
CA ILE A 25 -2.05 -5.98 2.10
C ILE A 25 -1.70 -6.28 0.64
N PRO A 26 -0.68 -7.10 0.36
CA PRO A 26 -0.25 -7.35 -1.00
C PRO A 26 -1.24 -8.25 -1.73
N ILE A 27 -1.43 -8.00 -3.02
CA ILE A 27 -2.03 -9.00 -3.90
C ILE A 27 -0.92 -9.96 -4.32
N THR A 28 -1.13 -11.23 -4.07
CA THR A 28 -0.16 -12.27 -4.39
C THR A 28 -0.46 -12.91 -5.73
N GLY A 29 0.55 -13.55 -6.35
CA GLY A 29 0.33 -14.34 -7.55
C GLY A 29 -0.73 -15.44 -7.36
N SER A 30 -0.83 -16.02 -6.16
CA SER A 30 -1.88 -17.02 -5.85
C SER A 30 -3.28 -16.42 -5.83
N ASP A 31 -3.44 -15.16 -5.41
CA ASP A 31 -4.74 -14.47 -5.41
C ASP A 31 -5.21 -14.25 -6.86
N ILE A 32 -4.29 -13.87 -7.73
CA ILE A 32 -4.56 -13.68 -9.14
C ILE A 32 -4.92 -15.00 -9.82
N VAL A 33 -4.16 -16.06 -9.55
CA VAL A 33 -4.45 -17.41 -10.08
C VAL A 33 -5.81 -17.90 -9.63
N LYS A 34 -6.18 -17.70 -8.36
CA LYS A 34 -7.50 -18.04 -7.82
C LYS A 34 -8.60 -17.25 -8.52
N ALA A 35 -8.43 -15.94 -8.69
CA ALA A 35 -9.38 -15.10 -9.41
C ALA A 35 -9.58 -15.58 -10.85
N ILE A 36 -8.50 -15.87 -11.57
CA ILE A 36 -8.56 -16.43 -12.94
C ILE A 36 -9.28 -17.76 -12.96
N ALA A 37 -8.96 -18.66 -12.04
CA ALA A 37 -9.57 -20.00 -11.98
C ALA A 37 -11.07 -19.94 -11.66
N GLN A 38 -11.49 -19.08 -10.76
CA GLN A 38 -12.91 -18.84 -10.47
C GLN A 38 -13.64 -18.24 -11.66
N PHE A 39 -13.01 -17.27 -12.31
CA PHE A 39 -13.57 -16.60 -13.47
C PHE A 39 -13.79 -17.58 -14.62
N ARG A 40 -12.83 -18.46 -14.89
CA ARG A 40 -12.90 -19.46 -15.95
C ARG A 40 -14.01 -20.50 -15.77
N LYS A 41 -14.41 -20.78 -14.53
CA LYS A 41 -15.54 -21.70 -14.26
C LYS A 41 -16.87 -21.12 -14.76
N ASN A 42 -16.98 -19.81 -14.84
CA ASN A 42 -18.23 -19.10 -15.13
C ASN A 42 -18.26 -18.50 -16.54
N THR A 43 -17.10 -18.42 -17.22
CA THR A 43 -16.96 -17.72 -18.49
C THR A 43 -16.00 -18.45 -19.43
N ASN A 44 -16.29 -18.41 -20.72
CA ASN A 44 -15.43 -19.02 -21.76
C ASN A 44 -14.54 -17.95 -22.43
N CYS A 45 -13.97 -17.05 -21.62
CA CYS A 45 -13.17 -15.93 -22.11
C CYS A 45 -11.79 -16.39 -22.58
N GLN A 46 -11.32 -15.86 -23.69
CA GLN A 46 -10.00 -16.15 -24.27
C GLN A 46 -9.01 -15.00 -24.07
N LYS A 47 -9.51 -13.76 -23.96
CA LYS A 47 -8.69 -12.57 -23.74
C LYS A 47 -9.15 -11.82 -22.48
N ILE A 48 -8.28 -11.77 -21.48
CA ILE A 48 -8.60 -11.18 -20.18
C ILE A 48 -7.69 -9.97 -19.92
N GLY A 49 -8.30 -8.82 -19.66
CA GLY A 49 -7.61 -7.63 -19.18
C GLY A 49 -7.42 -7.68 -17.66
N LEU A 50 -6.19 -7.45 -17.22
CA LEU A 50 -5.84 -7.30 -15.81
C LEU A 50 -5.55 -5.83 -15.54
N ILE A 51 -6.38 -5.19 -14.70
CA ILE A 51 -6.27 -3.75 -14.41
C ILE A 51 -5.87 -3.56 -12.95
N GLY A 52 -4.75 -2.88 -12.71
CA GLY A 52 -4.30 -2.58 -11.37
C GLY A 52 -2.91 -1.95 -11.29
N ASP A 53 -2.51 -1.57 -10.08
CA ASP A 53 -1.17 -1.11 -9.72
C ASP A 53 -0.32 -2.32 -9.31
N TYR A 54 0.09 -3.12 -10.30
CA TYR A 54 0.79 -4.36 -9.98
C TYR A 54 2.17 -4.41 -10.63
N SER A 55 3.16 -3.95 -9.90
CA SER A 55 4.57 -4.10 -10.28
C SER A 55 4.97 -5.57 -10.55
N ASN A 56 4.21 -6.51 -9.98
CA ASN A 56 4.45 -7.96 -10.08
C ASN A 56 3.72 -8.66 -11.24
N MET A 57 2.97 -7.91 -12.08
CA MET A 57 2.19 -8.52 -13.16
C MET A 57 3.00 -8.98 -14.37
N LYS A 58 4.28 -8.67 -14.43
CA LYS A 58 5.16 -9.18 -15.51
C LYS A 58 5.17 -10.69 -15.59
N ASP A 59 5.02 -11.37 -14.47
CA ASP A 59 5.02 -12.84 -14.40
C ASP A 59 3.71 -13.46 -14.89
N ILE A 60 2.62 -12.70 -14.96
CA ILE A 60 1.30 -13.20 -15.38
C ILE A 60 1.24 -13.45 -16.87
N GLN A 61 1.94 -12.65 -17.66
CA GLN A 61 2.04 -12.91 -19.11
C GLN A 61 2.66 -14.29 -19.40
N SER A 62 3.61 -14.71 -18.56
CA SER A 62 4.20 -16.06 -18.67
C SER A 62 3.21 -17.18 -18.33
N MET A 63 2.15 -16.87 -17.58
CA MET A 63 1.08 -17.83 -17.24
C MET A 63 0.05 -18.00 -18.36
N SER A 64 0.08 -17.18 -19.41
CA SER A 64 -0.84 -17.28 -20.55
C SER A 64 -0.85 -18.69 -21.15
N SER A 65 0.31 -19.30 -21.27
CA SER A 65 0.44 -20.67 -21.81
C SER A 65 -0.14 -21.73 -20.88
N LEU A 66 -0.06 -21.53 -19.55
CA LEU A 66 -0.59 -22.47 -18.56
C LEU A 66 -2.12 -22.49 -18.54
N PHE A 67 -2.72 -21.34 -18.74
CA PHE A 67 -4.19 -21.21 -18.71
C PHE A 67 -4.83 -21.25 -20.08
N ASN A 68 -4.05 -21.22 -21.16
CA ASN A 68 -4.53 -21.04 -22.53
C ASN A 68 -5.44 -19.80 -22.66
N ILE A 69 -5.01 -18.69 -22.06
CA ILE A 69 -5.70 -17.40 -22.03
C ILE A 69 -4.70 -16.32 -22.41
N ASN A 70 -5.13 -15.38 -23.23
CA ASN A 70 -4.34 -14.19 -23.54
C ASN A 70 -4.57 -13.13 -22.46
N PHE A 71 -3.56 -12.90 -21.62
CA PHE A 71 -3.59 -11.83 -20.60
C PHE A 71 -3.01 -10.54 -21.14
N VAL A 72 -3.76 -9.46 -21.00
CA VAL A 72 -3.30 -8.09 -21.28
C VAL A 72 -3.30 -7.30 -19.98
N VAL A 73 -2.15 -6.74 -19.63
CA VAL A 73 -1.98 -6.01 -18.38
C VAL A 73 -2.11 -4.51 -18.63
N TYR A 74 -2.98 -3.87 -17.88
CA TYR A 74 -3.20 -2.43 -17.84
C TYR A 74 -2.76 -1.91 -16.48
N VAL A 75 -1.55 -1.36 -16.44
CA VAL A 75 -1.00 -0.76 -15.21
C VAL A 75 -1.59 0.63 -15.02
N ILE A 76 -2.02 0.94 -13.82
CA ILE A 76 -2.54 2.24 -13.42
C ILE A 76 -1.82 2.74 -12.17
N ASP A 77 -1.35 3.97 -12.24
CA ASP A 77 -0.66 4.64 -11.13
C ASP A 77 -1.61 5.55 -10.33
N ASN A 78 -2.74 5.92 -10.95
CA ASN A 78 -3.73 6.81 -10.36
C ASN A 78 -5.15 6.24 -10.56
N PRO A 79 -6.02 6.28 -9.52
CA PRO A 79 -7.43 5.89 -9.63
C PRO A 79 -8.20 6.57 -10.77
N ASP A 80 -7.85 7.80 -11.13
CA ASP A 80 -8.52 8.54 -12.21
C ASP A 80 -8.32 7.91 -13.60
N GLN A 81 -7.27 7.10 -13.76
CA GLN A 81 -6.99 6.38 -15.01
C GLN A 81 -7.86 5.12 -15.20
N ILE A 82 -8.58 4.69 -14.16
CA ILE A 82 -9.34 3.43 -14.18
C ILE A 82 -10.34 3.39 -15.33
N GLU A 83 -11.13 4.44 -15.50
CA GLU A 83 -12.19 4.47 -16.52
C GLU A 83 -11.61 4.39 -17.94
N ASP A 84 -10.54 5.10 -18.21
CA ASP A 84 -9.86 5.10 -19.51
C ASP A 84 -9.21 3.74 -19.80
N MET A 85 -8.61 3.10 -18.79
CA MET A 85 -8.03 1.77 -18.95
C MET A 85 -9.10 0.70 -19.13
N VAL A 86 -10.27 0.83 -18.49
CA VAL A 86 -11.42 -0.07 -18.74
C VAL A 86 -11.91 0.09 -20.15
N LYS A 87 -12.11 1.32 -20.64
CA LYS A 87 -12.52 1.58 -22.04
C LYS A 87 -11.52 1.01 -23.02
N ARG A 88 -10.25 1.29 -22.80
CA ARG A 88 -9.16 0.78 -23.65
C ARG A 88 -9.14 -0.74 -23.71
N ALA A 89 -9.29 -1.42 -22.57
CA ALA A 89 -9.31 -2.87 -22.52
C ALA A 89 -10.49 -3.45 -23.32
N ILE A 90 -11.65 -2.80 -23.29
CA ILE A 90 -12.83 -3.19 -24.07
C ILE A 90 -12.58 -2.95 -25.58
N GLU A 91 -12.04 -1.79 -25.95
CA GLU A 91 -11.71 -1.44 -27.34
C GLU A 91 -10.66 -2.40 -27.92
N GLU A 92 -9.69 -2.82 -27.12
CA GLU A 92 -8.69 -3.82 -27.50
C GLU A 92 -9.26 -5.26 -27.56
N GLY A 93 -10.56 -5.43 -27.27
CA GLY A 93 -11.28 -6.71 -27.42
C GLY A 93 -11.04 -7.67 -26.26
N CYS A 94 -10.87 -7.18 -25.03
CA CYS A 94 -10.89 -8.06 -23.86
C CYS A 94 -12.31 -8.56 -23.59
N ASP A 95 -12.47 -9.87 -23.49
CA ASP A 95 -13.75 -10.54 -23.19
C ASP A 95 -14.14 -10.33 -21.73
N ALA A 96 -13.13 -10.13 -20.89
CA ALA A 96 -13.29 -10.01 -19.46
C ALA A 96 -12.21 -9.13 -18.83
N LEU A 97 -12.54 -8.57 -17.67
CA LEU A 97 -11.63 -7.76 -16.84
C LEU A 97 -11.52 -8.37 -15.45
N ILE A 98 -10.29 -8.52 -14.97
CA ILE A 98 -10.00 -8.89 -13.59
C ILE A 98 -9.23 -7.73 -12.96
N SER A 99 -9.70 -7.24 -11.82
CA SER A 99 -9.19 -6.01 -11.23
C SER A 99 -9.47 -5.94 -9.73
N GLY A 100 -9.01 -4.87 -9.09
CA GLY A 100 -9.44 -4.50 -7.75
C GLY A 100 -10.88 -3.96 -7.73
N SER A 101 -11.40 -3.75 -6.51
CA SER A 101 -12.80 -3.33 -6.28
C SER A 101 -13.18 -2.02 -6.98
N HIS A 102 -12.25 -1.07 -7.14
CA HIS A 102 -12.51 0.22 -7.77
C HIS A 102 -12.80 0.09 -9.25
N ALA A 103 -12.00 -0.66 -9.99
CA ALA A 103 -12.22 -0.85 -11.42
C ALA A 103 -13.48 -1.69 -11.68
N ASN A 104 -13.76 -2.70 -10.84
CA ASN A 104 -15.00 -3.45 -10.93
C ASN A 104 -16.24 -2.57 -10.70
N LYS A 105 -16.19 -1.67 -9.70
CA LYS A 105 -17.27 -0.67 -9.49
C LYS A 105 -17.43 0.27 -10.69
N CYS A 106 -16.34 0.67 -11.34
CA CYS A 106 -16.36 1.49 -12.54
C CYS A 106 -17.09 0.77 -13.68
N VAL A 107 -16.77 -0.51 -13.92
CA VAL A 107 -17.45 -1.34 -14.94
C VAL A 107 -18.96 -1.39 -14.68
N ILE A 108 -19.37 -1.67 -13.46
CA ILE A 108 -20.78 -1.79 -13.07
C ILE A 108 -21.50 -0.44 -13.21
N LYS A 109 -20.92 0.64 -12.65
CA LYS A 109 -21.52 1.98 -12.62
C LYS A 109 -21.77 2.53 -14.03
N ASN A 110 -20.81 2.31 -14.93
CA ASN A 110 -20.89 2.82 -16.31
C ASN A 110 -21.63 1.86 -17.26
N GLY A 111 -22.08 0.70 -16.78
CA GLY A 111 -22.85 -0.26 -17.58
C GLY A 111 -22.04 -0.88 -18.72
N PHE A 112 -20.73 -0.98 -18.59
CA PHE A 112 -19.88 -1.62 -19.60
C PHE A 112 -20.26 -3.09 -19.77
N LYS A 113 -20.47 -3.51 -21.03
CA LYS A 113 -20.84 -4.89 -21.38
C LYS A 113 -19.60 -5.78 -21.45
N VAL A 114 -18.94 -5.96 -20.33
CA VAL A 114 -17.76 -6.84 -20.19
C VAL A 114 -17.89 -7.60 -18.87
N TYR A 115 -17.48 -8.86 -18.88
CA TYR A 115 -17.41 -9.62 -17.64
C TYR A 115 -16.35 -9.02 -16.73
N SER A 116 -16.68 -8.81 -15.45
CA SER A 116 -15.73 -8.28 -14.50
C SER A 116 -15.62 -9.17 -13.26
N GLY A 117 -14.39 -9.39 -12.83
CA GLY A 117 -14.06 -10.13 -11.62
C GLY A 117 -13.17 -9.32 -10.69
N ILE A 118 -13.25 -9.65 -9.40
CA ILE A 118 -12.46 -8.99 -8.36
C ILE A 118 -11.34 -9.93 -7.92
N ILE A 119 -10.13 -9.38 -7.74
CA ILE A 119 -9.05 -10.08 -7.04
C ILE A 119 -9.26 -9.83 -5.55
N GLU A 120 -9.53 -10.89 -4.82
CA GLU A 120 -9.66 -10.87 -3.37
C GLU A 120 -8.34 -11.25 -2.73
N ASN A 121 -7.94 -10.52 -1.67
CA ASN A 121 -6.78 -10.89 -0.89
C ASN A 121 -7.03 -12.21 -0.14
N SER A 122 -6.06 -13.11 -0.18
CA SER A 122 -6.12 -14.34 0.59
C SER A 122 -6.00 -14.08 2.09
N GLU A 123 -6.53 -14.97 2.90
CA GLU A 123 -6.36 -14.93 4.37
C GLU A 123 -4.88 -14.90 4.75
N GLU A 124 -4.03 -15.58 3.98
CA GLU A 124 -2.59 -15.59 4.19
C GLU A 124 -1.95 -14.21 3.93
N ALA A 125 -2.37 -13.49 2.90
CA ALA A 125 -1.90 -12.14 2.61
C ALA A 125 -2.33 -11.17 3.73
N ILE A 126 -3.56 -11.29 4.20
CA ILE A 126 -4.10 -10.50 5.31
C ILE A 126 -3.34 -10.82 6.61
N ALA A 127 -3.14 -12.10 6.92
CA ALA A 127 -2.41 -12.52 8.12
C ALA A 127 -0.96 -12.00 8.11
N ARG A 128 -0.28 -12.04 6.96
CA ARG A 128 1.06 -11.47 6.82
C ARG A 128 1.08 -9.95 7.06
N ALA A 129 0.12 -9.23 6.51
CA ALA A 129 0.00 -7.79 6.73
C ALA A 129 -0.25 -7.47 8.22
N LEU A 130 -1.13 -8.23 8.90
CA LEU A 130 -1.38 -8.09 10.33
C LEU A 130 -0.13 -8.35 11.18
N ASN A 131 0.63 -9.41 10.87
CA ASN A 131 1.88 -9.70 11.58
C ASN A 131 2.94 -8.62 11.36
N SER A 132 3.04 -8.11 10.14
CA SER A 132 3.94 -7.00 9.82
C SER A 132 3.54 -5.72 10.58
N ALA A 133 2.25 -5.43 10.64
CA ALA A 133 1.72 -4.29 11.40
C ALA A 133 2.00 -4.41 12.90
N ALA A 134 1.78 -5.59 13.48
CA ALA A 134 2.08 -5.86 14.89
C ALA A 134 3.57 -5.68 15.20
N SER A 135 4.45 -6.16 14.32
CA SER A 135 5.90 -5.99 14.47
C SER A 135 6.32 -4.52 14.36
N LEU A 136 5.74 -3.80 13.40
CA LEU A 136 6.02 -2.38 13.23
C LEU A 136 5.56 -1.56 14.44
N LEU A 137 4.35 -1.80 14.95
CA LEU A 137 3.84 -1.15 16.15
C LEU A 137 4.77 -1.38 17.34
N LYS A 138 5.20 -2.62 17.57
CA LYS A 138 6.13 -2.95 18.65
C LYS A 138 7.45 -2.19 18.53
N ASN A 139 7.99 -2.07 17.32
CA ASN A 139 9.22 -1.31 17.08
C ASN A 139 9.01 0.19 17.36
N MET A 140 7.91 0.75 16.91
CA MET A 140 7.58 2.17 17.14
C MET A 140 7.39 2.48 18.62
N GLU A 141 6.74 1.59 19.37
CA GLU A 141 6.58 1.71 20.83
C GLU A 141 7.94 1.62 21.55
N TYR A 142 8.80 0.70 21.10
CA TYR A 142 10.15 0.57 21.66
C TYR A 142 10.98 1.82 21.42
N GLU A 143 11.00 2.34 20.19
CA GLU A 143 11.71 3.58 19.84
C GLU A 143 11.18 4.77 20.66
N ALA A 144 9.87 4.91 20.80
CA ALA A 144 9.25 5.96 21.61
C ALA A 144 9.68 5.85 23.07
N SER A 145 9.70 4.64 23.65
CA SER A 145 10.15 4.38 25.01
C SER A 145 11.62 4.71 25.21
N GLN A 146 12.49 4.39 24.25
CA GLN A 146 13.92 4.73 24.30
C GLN A 146 14.13 6.25 24.25
N MET A 147 13.40 6.95 23.39
CA MET A 147 13.46 8.41 23.30
C MET A 147 13.01 9.09 24.60
N GLU A 148 11.93 8.57 25.21
CA GLU A 148 11.46 9.11 26.50
C GLU A 148 12.47 8.85 27.62
N LEU A 149 13.09 7.67 27.66
CA LEU A 149 14.15 7.37 28.62
C LEU A 149 15.34 8.33 28.48
N LEU A 150 15.80 8.55 27.23
CA LEU A 150 16.88 9.49 26.93
C LEU A 150 16.53 10.90 27.35
N ARG A 151 15.28 11.34 27.16
CA ARG A 151 14.78 12.63 27.60
C ARG A 151 14.82 12.74 29.11
N LEU A 152 14.28 11.75 29.81
CA LEU A 152 14.29 11.73 31.29
C LEU A 152 15.72 11.74 31.84
N LEU A 153 16.65 11.00 31.23
CA LEU A 153 18.06 11.03 31.62
C LEU A 153 18.67 12.41 31.40
N ALA A 154 18.42 13.03 30.24
CA ALA A 154 18.92 14.36 29.92
C ALA A 154 18.41 15.44 30.87
N GLU A 155 17.12 15.36 31.28
CA GLU A 155 16.55 16.34 32.26
C GLU A 155 17.14 16.23 33.68
N ASN A 156 17.66 15.04 34.04
CA ASN A 156 18.29 14.83 35.36
C ASN A 156 19.79 15.22 35.41
N VAL A 157 20.39 15.58 34.28
CA VAL A 157 21.78 16.07 34.24
C VAL A 157 21.80 17.55 34.65
N THR A 158 22.72 17.90 35.56
CA THR A 158 22.87 19.28 36.06
C THR A 158 23.43 20.25 35.02
N ASP A 159 24.17 19.76 34.06
CA ASP A 159 24.73 20.55 32.96
C ASP A 159 23.74 20.76 31.82
N GLY A 160 23.92 21.81 31.03
CA GLY A 160 23.17 22.01 29.79
C GLY A 160 23.55 20.96 28.73
N LEU A 161 22.60 20.12 28.33
CA LEU A 161 22.82 19.05 27.39
C LEU A 161 22.04 19.31 26.11
N ILE A 162 22.76 19.30 24.98
CA ILE A 162 22.18 19.43 23.62
C ILE A 162 22.59 18.23 22.81
N PHE A 163 21.61 17.57 22.22
CA PHE A 163 21.80 16.50 21.25
C PHE A 163 21.46 16.99 19.84
N VAL A 164 22.38 16.83 18.91
CA VAL A 164 22.27 17.34 17.52
C VAL A 164 22.32 16.17 16.56
N ASP A 165 21.48 16.18 15.53
CA ASP A 165 21.49 15.17 14.47
C ASP A 165 22.62 15.42 13.45
N ASP A 166 22.76 14.51 12.48
CA ASP A 166 23.69 14.58 11.36
C ASP A 166 23.45 15.77 10.41
N ARG A 167 22.29 16.43 10.53
CA ARG A 167 21.91 17.64 9.80
C ARG A 167 22.01 18.91 10.66
N GLU A 168 22.76 18.85 11.77
CA GLU A 168 23.00 19.95 12.71
C GLU A 168 21.71 20.51 13.36
N ARG A 169 20.63 19.70 13.43
CA ARG A 169 19.38 20.10 14.06
C ARG A 169 19.34 19.60 15.50
N ILE A 170 18.96 20.48 16.43
CA ILE A 170 18.78 20.11 17.83
C ILE A 170 17.61 19.13 17.93
N ARG A 171 17.87 17.96 18.45
CA ARG A 171 16.87 16.90 18.69
C ARG A 171 16.41 16.87 20.13
N ILE A 172 17.32 17.09 21.05
CA ILE A 172 17.05 17.13 22.48
C ILE A 172 17.85 18.29 23.07
N ALA A 173 17.20 19.10 23.91
CA ALA A 173 17.85 20.08 24.77
C ALA A 173 17.17 20.02 26.16
N ASN A 174 17.93 19.80 27.22
CA ASN A 174 17.36 19.76 28.55
C ASN A 174 17.08 21.18 29.11
N ALA A 175 16.32 21.25 30.18
CA ALA A 175 15.91 22.52 30.79
C ALA A 175 17.10 23.40 31.21
N ASN A 176 18.26 22.82 31.51
CA ASN A 176 19.45 23.55 31.96
C ASN A 176 20.10 24.34 30.81
N VAL A 177 19.91 23.96 29.57
CA VAL A 177 20.35 24.77 28.40
C VAL A 177 19.69 26.14 28.41
N GLY A 178 18.40 26.23 28.75
CA GLY A 178 17.67 27.50 28.84
C GLY A 178 18.18 28.39 29.98
N ARG A 179 18.77 27.82 31.04
CA ARG A 179 19.42 28.60 32.12
C ARG A 179 20.77 29.18 31.69
N ILE A 180 21.50 28.47 30.83
CA ILE A 180 22.81 28.91 30.31
C ILE A 180 22.64 29.92 29.19
N PHE A 181 21.59 29.77 28.34
CA PHE A 181 21.31 30.62 27.20
C PHE A 181 19.89 31.24 27.30
N PRO A 182 19.65 32.18 28.23
CA PRO A 182 18.30 32.66 28.54
C PRO A 182 17.60 33.41 27.39
N ASN A 183 18.33 33.83 26.32
CA ASN A 183 17.80 34.64 25.23
C ASN A 183 17.63 33.88 23.90
N ARG A 184 17.82 32.57 23.87
CA ARG A 184 17.59 31.76 22.67
C ARG A 184 16.52 30.71 22.98
N ARG A 185 15.31 30.89 22.42
CA ARG A 185 14.33 29.80 22.37
C ARG A 185 14.87 28.76 21.37
N PRO A 186 14.81 27.47 21.71
CA PRO A 186 15.18 26.38 20.83
C PRO A 186 14.27 26.34 19.59
#